data_156e94e27d7775f59df9db0d1d24eac0
#
_entry.id   156e94e27d7775f59df9db0d1d24eac0
#
_cell.length_a   1.000
_cell.length_b   1.000
_cell.length_c   1.000
_cell.angle_alpha   90.00
_cell.angle_beta   90.00
_cell.angle_gamma   90.00
#
_symmetry.space_group_name_H-M   'P 1'
#
loop_
_entity.id
_entity.type
_entity.pdbx_description
1 polymer ?
#
loop_
_entity_poly.entity_id
_entity_poly.type
_entity_poly.pdbx_seq_one_letter_code
_entity_poly.pdbx_strand_id
1 'polypeptide(L)'
;IHIHDLDAYGLTYNCLTFDILKAFPYSDFAGLSSVKAILGVFDFLKELFERVGNEQSGGMALANFDNDFASIFTTLNVDYKNNKEIFCAAIRDLIIWCNNTHTRMGQTSYYISFNIGLAENDFARFLAFTLIDEFYKAGELIYKPNIIFKVAKGINRNPQDRNYDLLLKALECTGKKMIPTYLLCDCEMDKDTSPELLSVMGCRTRVVTDRFGKSGAIGRSNIDNITINLPRLAFETVKDHPDLPSDELFEKCKEKWLSIADTVTEILLDRFHKTCMQDIDLFPTLKQYDLLCGNINITGLSEVFKHGTLSIGFIGLSEMLDVIFGGKFWDNEKIYNAALNMLSFMRGYTDKQAEKYNLNFSLLATSGELISGRFVEIDQTKFKSDIFKKGFYTNSFHVEVDSKIPAWEKIEKEGKFHAYCNGGCISYVELAEAPIGNPQGLDELVEIAINAGVHYLGFNYPKDVCAECGTSGTFDVCPVCNSSHITRIRRVSGYLEIQDYFTSGKKHEAKTRKAN
;
A
#
# COMPACT_ATOMS: atom_id res chain seq x y z
N ILE A 1 0.19 21.93 14.03
CA ILE A 1 1.25 20.97 13.72
C ILE A 1 1.38 20.83 12.20
N HIS A 2 2.60 20.93 11.68
CA HIS A 2 2.84 20.93 10.24
C HIS A 2 3.21 19.55 9.70
N ILE A 3 3.77 18.70 10.55
CA ILE A 3 4.28 17.37 10.20
C ILE A 3 3.85 16.34 11.24
N HIS A 4 3.85 15.07 10.85
CA HIS A 4 3.53 13.92 11.67
C HIS A 4 4.57 12.82 11.48
N ASP A 5 4.51 11.78 12.33
CA ASP A 5 5.42 10.64 12.36
C ASP A 5 6.84 11.00 12.88
N LEU A 6 6.88 11.95 13.82
CA LEU A 6 8.12 12.38 14.46
C LEU A 6 8.53 11.52 15.66
N ASP A 7 7.61 10.73 16.18
CA ASP A 7 7.78 10.02 17.43
C ASP A 7 8.17 8.55 17.21
N ALA A 8 8.99 8.08 18.06
CA ALA A 8 9.23 6.72 18.50
C ALA A 8 9.90 5.73 17.53
N TYR A 9 9.74 5.83 16.22
CA TYR A 9 10.21 4.76 15.33
C TYR A 9 11.61 4.97 14.74
N GLY A 10 12.32 6.00 15.17
CA GLY A 10 13.62 6.39 14.64
C GLY A 10 14.80 5.46 14.94
N LEU A 11 14.54 4.22 15.37
CA LEU A 11 15.58 3.23 15.66
C LEU A 11 15.46 1.97 14.79
N THR A 12 14.51 1.93 13.85
CA THR A 12 14.30 0.80 12.94
C THR A 12 13.84 1.30 11.57
N TYR A 13 13.85 0.42 10.58
CA TYR A 13 13.28 0.69 9.26
C TYR A 13 11.77 0.42 9.25
N ASN A 14 11.09 0.97 8.24
CA ASN A 14 9.62 0.88 8.15
C ASN A 14 9.18 -0.39 7.41
N CYS A 15 9.23 -0.42 6.07
CA CYS A 15 8.73 -1.55 5.27
C CYS A 15 9.87 -2.31 4.58
N LEU A 16 9.65 -3.60 4.27
CA LEU A 16 10.63 -4.45 3.58
C LEU A 16 9.97 -5.35 2.54
N THR A 17 10.54 -5.43 1.34
CA THR A 17 10.29 -6.52 0.38
C THR A 17 11.42 -7.53 0.48
N PHE A 18 11.09 -8.77 0.81
CA PHE A 18 12.06 -9.82 1.03
C PHE A 18 12.74 -10.28 -0.26
N ASP A 19 14.06 -10.47 -0.23
CA ASP A 19 14.75 -11.34 -1.18
C ASP A 19 14.68 -12.78 -0.67
N ILE A 20 13.52 -13.40 -0.84
CA ILE A 20 13.24 -14.71 -0.25
C ILE A 20 14.06 -15.82 -0.90
N LEU A 21 14.37 -15.72 -2.18
CA LEU A 21 15.18 -16.72 -2.87
C LEU A 21 16.61 -16.75 -2.34
N LYS A 22 17.17 -15.60 -2.01
CA LYS A 22 18.50 -15.46 -1.41
C LYS A 22 18.51 -15.90 0.05
N ALA A 23 17.47 -15.54 0.80
CA ALA A 23 17.37 -15.78 2.22
C ALA A 23 16.97 -17.23 2.60
N PHE A 24 16.41 -17.99 1.65
CA PHE A 24 15.83 -19.29 1.96
C PHE A 24 16.91 -20.33 2.35
N PRO A 25 16.79 -21.01 3.50
CA PRO A 25 17.79 -21.95 3.99
C PRO A 25 17.63 -23.34 3.35
N TYR A 26 17.96 -23.48 2.08
CA TYR A 26 17.77 -24.70 1.30
C TYR A 26 18.34 -25.97 1.97
N SER A 27 19.46 -25.86 2.69
CA SER A 27 20.09 -26.99 3.39
C SER A 27 19.18 -27.63 4.42
N ASP A 28 18.35 -26.84 5.09
CA ASP A 28 17.50 -27.30 6.19
C ASP A 28 16.31 -28.12 5.69
N PHE A 29 15.99 -27.98 4.41
CA PHE A 29 14.87 -28.67 3.74
C PHE A 29 15.32 -29.75 2.77
N ALA A 30 16.62 -29.90 2.54
CA ALA A 30 17.16 -30.88 1.59
C ALA A 30 16.84 -32.33 2.00
N GLY A 31 16.37 -33.13 1.04
CA GLY A 31 16.05 -34.54 1.26
C GLY A 31 14.76 -34.82 2.03
N LEU A 32 13.96 -33.81 2.36
CA LEU A 32 12.63 -34.02 2.92
C LEU A 32 11.67 -34.61 1.87
N SER A 33 10.69 -35.38 2.33
CA SER A 33 9.56 -35.77 1.46
C SER A 33 8.75 -34.54 1.04
N SER A 34 8.08 -34.60 -0.12
CA SER A 34 7.28 -33.46 -0.62
C SER A 34 6.32 -32.91 0.43
N VAL A 35 5.62 -33.76 1.17
CA VAL A 35 4.69 -33.33 2.24
C VAL A 35 5.42 -32.52 3.34
N LYS A 36 6.55 -33.04 3.83
CA LYS A 36 7.33 -32.37 4.88
C LYS A 36 7.93 -31.06 4.37
N ALA A 37 8.41 -31.04 3.13
CA ALA A 37 8.94 -29.83 2.52
C ALA A 37 7.85 -28.74 2.35
N ILE A 38 6.67 -29.10 1.87
CA ILE A 38 5.55 -28.16 1.71
C ILE A 38 5.17 -27.53 3.06
N LEU A 39 4.90 -28.34 4.06
CA LEU A 39 4.50 -27.85 5.39
C LEU A 39 5.61 -27.01 6.02
N GLY A 40 6.85 -27.51 6.00
CA GLY A 40 7.99 -26.83 6.61
C GLY A 40 8.34 -25.49 5.95
N VAL A 41 8.22 -25.37 4.62
CA VAL A 41 8.45 -24.09 3.92
C VAL A 41 7.42 -23.03 4.33
N PHE A 42 6.14 -23.40 4.43
CA PHE A 42 5.13 -22.43 4.87
C PHE A 42 5.23 -22.11 6.38
N ASP A 43 5.67 -23.06 7.21
CA ASP A 43 5.93 -22.78 8.62
C ASP A 43 7.16 -21.87 8.81
N PHE A 44 8.22 -22.10 8.05
CA PHE A 44 9.37 -21.18 7.97
C PHE A 44 8.95 -19.76 7.58
N LEU A 45 8.07 -19.63 6.58
CA LEU A 45 7.58 -18.32 6.15
C LEU A 45 6.80 -17.58 7.25
N LYS A 46 5.95 -18.29 8.00
CA LYS A 46 5.22 -17.72 9.16
C LYS A 46 6.20 -17.24 10.23
N GLU A 47 7.18 -18.09 10.60
CA GLU A 47 8.22 -17.73 11.55
C GLU A 47 9.02 -16.49 11.09
N LEU A 48 9.38 -16.46 9.80
CA LEU A 48 10.12 -15.34 9.24
C LEU A 48 9.35 -14.02 9.33
N PHE A 49 8.04 -14.01 9.01
CA PHE A 49 7.20 -12.83 9.16
C PHE A 49 7.07 -12.39 10.62
N GLU A 50 6.92 -13.32 11.55
CA GLU A 50 6.82 -13.01 12.97
C GLU A 50 8.12 -12.38 13.49
N ARG A 51 9.26 -12.93 13.12
CA ARG A 51 10.58 -12.44 13.55
C ARG A 51 10.89 -11.08 12.97
N VAL A 52 10.77 -10.91 11.63
CA VAL A 52 10.99 -9.61 10.96
C VAL A 52 10.02 -8.56 11.44
N GLY A 53 8.76 -8.91 11.67
CA GLY A 53 7.74 -8.00 12.18
C GLY A 53 8.04 -7.41 13.56
N ASN A 54 8.96 -8.02 14.34
CA ASN A 54 9.46 -7.48 15.60
C ASN A 54 10.72 -6.59 15.42
N GLU A 55 11.32 -6.56 14.22
CA GLU A 55 12.52 -5.77 13.91
C GLU A 55 12.22 -4.50 13.11
N GLN A 56 10.98 -4.28 12.70
CA GLN A 56 10.54 -3.18 11.84
C GLN A 56 9.21 -2.56 12.30
N SER A 57 8.84 -1.42 11.73
CA SER A 57 7.60 -0.70 12.08
C SER A 57 6.51 -0.73 11.01
N GLY A 58 6.74 -1.32 9.85
CA GLY A 58 5.83 -1.26 8.70
C GLY A 58 5.43 -2.61 8.11
N GLY A 59 5.22 -2.64 6.80
CA GLY A 59 4.76 -3.81 6.08
C GLY A 59 5.88 -4.70 5.57
N MET A 60 5.55 -5.98 5.37
CA MET A 60 6.40 -7.00 4.77
C MET A 60 5.81 -7.48 3.46
N ALA A 61 6.62 -7.64 2.42
CA ALA A 61 6.14 -8.08 1.12
C ALA A 61 7.01 -9.18 0.51
N LEU A 62 6.35 -10.07 -0.22
CA LEU A 62 6.95 -10.96 -1.20
C LEU A 62 6.63 -10.42 -2.59
N ALA A 63 7.67 -10.16 -3.39
CA ALA A 63 7.50 -9.51 -4.70
C ALA A 63 6.87 -10.44 -5.74
N ASN A 64 7.13 -11.75 -5.67
CA ASN A 64 6.68 -12.73 -6.63
C ASN A 64 6.37 -14.07 -5.94
N PHE A 65 5.41 -14.06 -5.02
CA PHE A 65 5.07 -15.25 -4.23
C PHE A 65 4.90 -16.51 -5.09
N ASP A 66 4.20 -16.40 -6.23
CA ASP A 66 3.96 -17.50 -7.15
C ASP A 66 5.26 -18.06 -7.78
N ASN A 67 6.09 -17.21 -8.36
CA ASN A 67 7.33 -17.61 -9.02
C ASN A 67 8.42 -18.04 -8.03
N ASP A 68 8.60 -17.27 -6.93
CA ASP A 68 9.64 -17.53 -5.95
C ASP A 68 9.41 -18.88 -5.24
N PHE A 69 8.18 -19.15 -4.81
CA PHE A 69 7.85 -20.42 -4.15
C PHE A 69 7.82 -21.60 -5.11
N ALA A 70 7.40 -21.41 -6.37
CA ALA A 70 7.55 -22.43 -7.39
C ALA A 70 9.03 -22.80 -7.60
N SER A 71 9.93 -21.82 -7.58
CA SER A 71 11.38 -22.02 -7.68
C SER A 71 11.94 -22.77 -6.46
N ILE A 72 11.57 -22.33 -5.25
CA ILE A 72 11.99 -23.00 -3.99
C ILE A 72 11.57 -24.47 -4.00
N PHE A 73 10.29 -24.76 -4.24
CA PHE A 73 9.77 -26.13 -4.24
C PHE A 73 10.34 -26.97 -5.37
N THR A 74 10.64 -26.38 -6.53
CA THR A 74 11.31 -27.08 -7.64
C THR A 74 12.74 -27.48 -7.23
N THR A 75 13.48 -26.58 -6.60
CA THR A 75 14.85 -26.85 -6.09
C THR A 75 14.84 -27.95 -5.02
N LEU A 76 13.79 -28.00 -4.21
CA LEU A 76 13.60 -29.06 -3.22
C LEU A 76 13.05 -30.38 -3.79
N ASN A 77 12.88 -30.48 -5.11
CA ASN A 77 12.31 -31.61 -5.81
C ASN A 77 10.90 -32.02 -5.34
N VAL A 78 10.06 -31.04 -4.99
CA VAL A 78 8.69 -31.28 -4.55
C VAL A 78 7.79 -31.66 -5.72
N ASP A 79 7.14 -32.81 -5.66
CA ASP A 79 6.11 -33.22 -6.62
C ASP A 79 4.78 -32.55 -6.32
N TYR A 80 4.56 -31.34 -6.91
CA TYR A 80 3.34 -30.60 -6.68
C TYR A 80 2.11 -31.26 -7.28
N LYS A 81 2.26 -32.03 -8.38
CA LYS A 81 1.11 -32.62 -9.10
C LYS A 81 0.41 -33.66 -8.23
N ASN A 82 1.17 -34.44 -7.48
CA ASN A 82 0.65 -35.47 -6.57
C ASN A 82 0.35 -34.93 -5.16
N ASN A 83 0.68 -33.67 -4.87
CA ASN A 83 0.50 -33.06 -3.54
C ASN A 83 -0.36 -31.79 -3.53
N LYS A 84 -1.24 -31.62 -4.53
CA LYS A 84 -2.09 -30.41 -4.68
C LYS A 84 -2.94 -30.13 -3.43
N GLU A 85 -3.54 -31.16 -2.84
CA GLU A 85 -4.37 -31.02 -1.62
C GLU A 85 -3.56 -30.52 -0.43
N ILE A 86 -2.29 -30.94 -0.31
CA ILE A 86 -1.40 -30.47 0.75
C ILE A 86 -1.06 -28.99 0.56
N PHE A 87 -0.81 -28.55 -0.69
CA PHE A 87 -0.64 -27.14 -0.99
C PHE A 87 -1.88 -26.30 -0.66
N CYS A 88 -3.08 -26.77 -1.05
CA CYS A 88 -4.33 -26.09 -0.72
C CYS A 88 -4.49 -25.94 0.81
N ALA A 89 -4.24 -26.99 1.57
CA ALA A 89 -4.32 -26.97 3.03
C ALA A 89 -3.29 -26.03 3.65
N ALA A 90 -2.04 -26.09 3.19
CA ALA A 90 -0.95 -25.26 3.72
C ALA A 90 -1.16 -23.76 3.39
N ILE A 91 -1.61 -23.43 2.19
CA ILE A 91 -1.93 -22.05 1.78
C ILE A 91 -3.15 -21.52 2.55
N ARG A 92 -4.18 -22.33 2.75
CA ARG A 92 -5.32 -21.96 3.60
C ARG A 92 -4.89 -21.66 5.02
N ASP A 93 -4.04 -22.50 5.60
CA ASP A 93 -3.48 -22.30 6.95
C ASP A 93 -2.63 -21.02 7.03
N LEU A 94 -1.81 -20.75 6.01
CA LEU A 94 -1.06 -19.49 5.91
C LEU A 94 -1.99 -18.26 5.87
N ILE A 95 -3.08 -18.31 5.09
CA ILE A 95 -4.07 -17.23 5.02
C ILE A 95 -4.71 -16.99 6.40
N ILE A 96 -5.14 -18.05 7.07
CA ILE A 96 -5.75 -17.97 8.40
C ILE A 96 -4.74 -17.40 9.40
N TRP A 97 -3.49 -17.85 9.34
CA TRP A 97 -2.41 -17.36 10.20
C TRP A 97 -2.18 -15.85 9.97
N CYS A 98 -2.06 -15.39 8.72
CA CYS A 98 -1.90 -13.96 8.39
C CYS A 98 -3.06 -13.10 8.89
N ASN A 99 -4.29 -13.65 8.89
CA ASN A 99 -5.46 -12.90 9.36
C ASN A 99 -5.53 -12.79 10.89
N ASN A 100 -5.13 -13.83 11.60
CA ASN A 100 -5.40 -14.00 13.03
C ASN A 100 -4.19 -13.71 13.92
N THR A 101 -2.97 -13.69 13.37
CA THR A 101 -1.76 -13.49 14.17
C THR A 101 -1.52 -12.00 14.41
N HIS A 102 -1.26 -11.67 15.67
CA HIS A 102 -1.04 -10.32 16.14
C HIS A 102 0.32 -10.23 16.85
N THR A 103 0.84 -9.00 16.94
CA THR A 103 2.01 -8.71 17.75
C THR A 103 1.70 -8.93 19.25
N ARG A 104 2.76 -8.96 20.06
CA ARG A 104 2.66 -9.19 21.52
C ARG A 104 1.69 -8.24 22.24
N MET A 105 1.47 -7.02 21.74
CA MET A 105 0.54 -6.03 22.30
C MET A 105 -0.93 -6.31 21.92
N GLY A 106 -1.20 -7.35 21.14
CA GLY A 106 -2.54 -7.94 20.96
C GLY A 106 -3.50 -7.24 20.01
N GLN A 107 -3.15 -6.11 19.41
CA GLN A 107 -4.07 -5.38 18.53
C GLN A 107 -3.51 -5.05 17.15
N THR A 108 -2.21 -5.15 16.95
CA THR A 108 -1.59 -4.88 15.65
C THR A 108 -1.28 -6.19 14.95
N SER A 109 -1.97 -6.48 13.87
CA SER A 109 -1.61 -7.60 13.01
C SER A 109 -0.44 -7.24 12.10
N TYR A 110 0.31 -8.25 11.67
CA TYR A 110 1.38 -8.04 10.71
C TYR A 110 0.84 -7.59 9.35
N TYR A 111 1.45 -6.57 8.78
CA TYR A 111 1.14 -6.11 7.42
C TYR A 111 1.91 -6.95 6.41
N ILE A 112 1.27 -8.01 5.91
CA ILE A 112 1.86 -8.94 4.96
C ILE A 112 1.20 -8.75 3.60
N SER A 113 2.04 -8.60 2.56
CA SER A 113 1.61 -8.44 1.17
C SER A 113 2.21 -9.54 0.30
N PHE A 114 1.35 -10.28 -0.41
CA PHE A 114 1.76 -11.24 -1.44
C PHE A 114 1.50 -10.66 -2.82
N ASN A 115 2.56 -10.32 -3.56
CA ASN A 115 2.46 -9.91 -4.95
C ASN A 115 2.52 -11.17 -5.83
N ILE A 116 1.57 -11.32 -6.75
CA ILE A 116 1.39 -12.46 -7.65
C ILE A 116 0.93 -11.99 -9.03
N GLY A 117 0.77 -12.92 -9.97
CA GLY A 117 0.12 -12.68 -11.28
C GLY A 117 1.04 -12.82 -12.48
N LEU A 118 2.35 -12.85 -12.26
CA LEU A 118 3.36 -12.97 -13.32
C LEU A 118 3.84 -14.43 -13.53
N ALA A 119 3.05 -15.42 -13.13
CA ALA A 119 3.43 -16.83 -13.12
C ALA A 119 4.05 -17.30 -14.45
N GLU A 120 5.31 -17.74 -14.41
CA GLU A 120 6.10 -18.10 -15.59
C GLU A 120 5.88 -19.55 -16.06
N ASN A 121 5.48 -20.42 -15.14
CA ASN A 121 5.31 -21.85 -15.40
C ASN A 121 4.03 -22.39 -14.74
N ASP A 122 3.70 -23.66 -15.00
CA ASP A 122 2.46 -24.27 -14.49
C ASP A 122 2.43 -24.43 -12.98
N PHE A 123 3.59 -24.57 -12.33
CA PHE A 123 3.65 -24.64 -10.89
C PHE A 123 3.37 -23.27 -10.26
N ALA A 124 3.99 -22.21 -10.76
CA ALA A 124 3.70 -20.85 -10.31
C ALA A 124 2.23 -20.49 -10.55
N ARG A 125 1.66 -20.84 -11.71
CA ARG A 125 0.22 -20.66 -11.97
C ARG A 125 -0.65 -21.40 -10.97
N PHE A 126 -0.29 -22.63 -10.63
CA PHE A 126 -1.00 -23.41 -9.62
C PHE A 126 -0.95 -22.72 -8.24
N LEU A 127 0.19 -22.19 -7.83
CA LEU A 127 0.33 -21.46 -6.56
C LEU A 127 -0.49 -20.17 -6.55
N ALA A 128 -0.40 -19.35 -7.60
CA ALA A 128 -1.20 -18.13 -7.75
C ALA A 128 -2.70 -18.42 -7.70
N PHE A 129 -3.16 -19.40 -8.48
CA PHE A 129 -4.55 -19.82 -8.49
C PHE A 129 -4.99 -20.32 -7.11
N THR A 130 -4.19 -21.15 -6.47
CA THR A 130 -4.51 -21.73 -5.15
C THR A 130 -4.61 -20.64 -4.09
N LEU A 131 -3.69 -19.66 -4.08
CA LEU A 131 -3.76 -18.55 -3.13
C LEU A 131 -5.05 -17.74 -3.29
N ILE A 132 -5.43 -17.40 -4.53
CA ILE A 132 -6.67 -16.64 -4.81
C ILE A 132 -7.90 -17.49 -4.44
N ASP A 133 -7.93 -18.76 -4.82
CA ASP A 133 -9.09 -19.64 -4.64
C ASP A 133 -9.32 -19.98 -3.16
N GLU A 134 -8.25 -20.27 -2.40
CA GLU A 134 -8.35 -20.52 -0.97
C GLU A 134 -8.75 -19.23 -0.20
N PHE A 135 -8.30 -18.07 -0.64
CA PHE A 135 -8.74 -16.79 -0.08
C PHE A 135 -10.22 -16.50 -0.41
N TYR A 136 -10.66 -16.78 -1.64
CA TYR A 136 -12.06 -16.66 -2.06
C TYR A 136 -13.00 -17.56 -1.24
N LYS A 137 -12.57 -18.81 -0.94
CA LYS A 137 -13.31 -19.81 -0.15
C LYS A 137 -13.25 -19.56 1.35
N ALA A 138 -12.29 -18.77 1.83
CA ALA A 138 -12.13 -18.48 3.25
C ALA A 138 -13.37 -17.80 3.83
N GLY A 139 -13.57 -17.94 5.14
CA GLY A 139 -14.68 -17.33 5.86
C GLY A 139 -14.80 -15.81 5.64
N GLU A 140 -15.98 -15.27 5.84
CA GLU A 140 -16.29 -13.87 5.50
C GLU A 140 -15.50 -12.86 6.37
N LEU A 141 -15.00 -13.28 7.54
CA LEU A 141 -14.14 -12.48 8.42
C LEU A 141 -12.65 -12.65 8.13
N ILE A 142 -12.27 -13.36 7.07
CA ILE A 142 -10.89 -13.45 6.58
C ILE A 142 -10.70 -12.37 5.50
N TYR A 143 -9.89 -11.37 5.83
CA TYR A 143 -9.62 -10.20 4.99
C TYR A 143 -8.11 -9.84 4.92
N LYS A 144 -7.24 -10.68 5.47
CA LYS A 144 -5.79 -10.65 5.37
C LYS A 144 -5.28 -12.00 4.90
N PRO A 145 -4.08 -12.10 4.26
CA PRO A 145 -3.12 -11.03 3.93
C PRO A 145 -3.61 -10.09 2.83
N ASN A 146 -2.86 -9.02 2.56
CA ASN A 146 -3.05 -8.21 1.37
C ASN A 146 -2.50 -8.97 0.16
N ILE A 147 -3.35 -9.33 -0.80
CA ILE A 147 -2.93 -9.93 -2.07
C ILE A 147 -2.92 -8.84 -3.12
N ILE A 148 -1.82 -8.71 -3.83
CA ILE A 148 -1.60 -7.72 -4.88
C ILE A 148 -1.41 -8.45 -6.19
N PHE A 149 -2.32 -8.23 -7.12
CA PHE A 149 -2.23 -8.83 -8.44
C PHE A 149 -1.51 -7.86 -9.38
N LYS A 150 -0.37 -8.29 -9.91
CA LYS A 150 0.39 -7.53 -10.92
C LYS A 150 -0.25 -7.72 -12.29
N VAL A 151 -0.63 -6.62 -12.93
CA VAL A 151 -1.15 -6.61 -14.28
C VAL A 151 -0.08 -6.09 -15.23
N ALA A 152 0.28 -6.89 -16.23
CA ALA A 152 1.31 -6.55 -17.20
C ALA A 152 0.92 -7.00 -18.62
N LYS A 153 1.17 -6.16 -19.63
CA LYS A 153 0.93 -6.45 -21.03
C LYS A 153 1.74 -7.66 -21.49
N GLY A 154 1.10 -8.53 -22.28
CA GLY A 154 1.72 -9.75 -22.79
C GLY A 154 1.84 -10.90 -21.78
N ILE A 155 1.44 -10.69 -20.52
CA ILE A 155 1.47 -11.71 -19.46
C ILE A 155 0.06 -12.11 -19.03
N ASN A 156 -0.79 -11.13 -18.69
CA ASN A 156 -2.12 -11.40 -18.13
C ASN A 156 -3.17 -10.32 -18.45
N ARG A 157 -2.83 -9.28 -19.24
CA ARG A 157 -3.77 -8.19 -19.48
C ARG A 157 -4.82 -8.51 -20.55
N ASN A 158 -4.44 -9.19 -21.61
CA ASN A 158 -5.29 -9.44 -22.77
C ASN A 158 -5.83 -10.87 -22.78
N PRO A 159 -7.00 -11.13 -23.41
CA PRO A 159 -7.60 -12.47 -23.46
C PRO A 159 -6.69 -13.57 -24.02
N GLN A 160 -5.73 -13.23 -24.89
CA GLN A 160 -4.77 -14.16 -25.46
C GLN A 160 -3.53 -14.40 -24.58
N ASP A 161 -3.34 -13.61 -23.52
CA ASP A 161 -2.21 -13.74 -22.63
C ASP A 161 -2.34 -15.00 -21.77
N ARG A 162 -1.21 -15.65 -21.47
CA ARG A 162 -1.18 -16.94 -20.77
C ARG A 162 -1.90 -16.93 -19.41
N ASN A 163 -1.83 -15.82 -18.70
CA ASN A 163 -2.33 -15.68 -17.34
C ASN A 163 -3.60 -14.79 -17.25
N TYR A 164 -4.29 -14.53 -18.36
CA TYR A 164 -5.52 -13.73 -18.34
C TYR A 164 -6.62 -14.36 -17.49
N ASP A 165 -6.74 -15.69 -17.50
CA ASP A 165 -7.67 -16.44 -16.65
C ASP A 165 -7.37 -16.25 -15.14
N LEU A 166 -6.10 -16.09 -14.76
CA LEU A 166 -5.74 -15.73 -13.39
C LEU A 166 -6.20 -14.32 -13.03
N LEU A 167 -6.11 -13.34 -13.96
CA LEU A 167 -6.64 -11.99 -13.76
C LEU A 167 -8.17 -12.06 -13.54
N LEU A 168 -8.90 -12.77 -14.36
CA LEU A 168 -10.35 -12.92 -14.19
C LEU A 168 -10.70 -13.58 -12.85
N LYS A 169 -9.93 -14.59 -12.42
CA LYS A 169 -10.10 -15.22 -11.10
C LYS A 169 -9.80 -14.26 -9.95
N ALA A 170 -8.80 -13.41 -10.10
CA ALA A 170 -8.48 -12.36 -9.14
C ALA A 170 -9.62 -11.32 -9.03
N LEU A 171 -10.17 -10.88 -10.17
CA LEU A 171 -11.32 -9.95 -10.23
C LEU A 171 -12.58 -10.57 -9.62
N GLU A 172 -12.87 -11.86 -9.87
CA GLU A 172 -13.95 -12.59 -9.20
C GLU A 172 -13.77 -12.56 -7.67
N CYS A 173 -12.54 -12.81 -7.20
CA CYS A 173 -12.21 -12.77 -5.78
C CYS A 173 -12.39 -11.35 -5.21
N THR A 174 -11.92 -10.33 -5.92
CA THR A 174 -12.10 -8.92 -5.53
C THR A 174 -13.59 -8.56 -5.40
N GLY A 175 -14.44 -9.04 -6.30
CA GLY A 175 -15.89 -8.81 -6.25
C GLY A 175 -16.56 -9.35 -4.98
N LYS A 176 -15.97 -10.35 -4.31
CA LYS A 176 -16.47 -10.92 -3.06
C LYS A 176 -15.71 -10.43 -1.81
N LYS A 177 -14.41 -10.18 -1.93
CA LYS A 177 -13.49 -10.00 -0.79
C LYS A 177 -12.82 -8.63 -0.72
N MET A 178 -12.99 -7.73 -1.71
CA MET A 178 -12.24 -6.49 -1.90
C MET A 178 -10.70 -6.69 -2.09
N ILE A 179 -10.26 -7.91 -2.21
CA ILE A 179 -8.89 -8.36 -2.43
C ILE A 179 -8.92 -9.45 -3.51
N PRO A 180 -7.95 -9.47 -4.44
CA PRO A 180 -6.74 -8.63 -4.58
C PRO A 180 -6.98 -7.16 -4.90
N THR A 181 -5.92 -6.36 -4.69
CA THR A 181 -5.70 -5.04 -5.30
C THR A 181 -4.76 -5.19 -6.48
N TYR A 182 -4.66 -4.18 -7.36
CA TYR A 182 -4.02 -4.33 -8.67
C TYR A 182 -2.85 -3.39 -8.84
N LEU A 183 -1.64 -3.94 -9.03
CA LEU A 183 -0.43 -3.19 -9.42
C LEU A 183 -0.34 -3.19 -10.95
N LEU A 184 -0.49 -2.01 -11.56
CA LEU A 184 -0.51 -1.82 -13.01
C LEU A 184 0.90 -1.51 -13.49
N CYS A 185 1.63 -2.55 -13.94
CA CYS A 185 3.07 -2.51 -14.16
C CYS A 185 3.51 -1.70 -15.38
N ASP A 186 2.60 -1.39 -16.30
CA ASP A 186 2.90 -0.67 -17.55
C ASP A 186 2.69 0.85 -17.44
N CYS A 187 2.50 1.39 -16.24
CA CYS A 187 2.34 2.82 -16.05
C CYS A 187 3.64 3.60 -16.31
N GLU A 188 3.54 4.90 -16.59
CA GLU A 188 4.69 5.76 -16.92
C GLU A 188 5.79 5.71 -15.86
N MET A 189 5.43 5.57 -14.60
CA MET A 189 6.38 5.53 -13.48
C MET A 189 7.24 4.25 -13.46
N ASP A 190 6.77 3.17 -14.04
CA ASP A 190 7.40 1.84 -14.01
C ASP A 190 7.93 1.35 -15.37
N LYS A 191 7.74 2.13 -16.44
CA LYS A 191 8.04 1.74 -17.83
C LYS A 191 9.45 1.20 -18.07
N ASP A 192 10.43 1.64 -17.25
CA ASP A 192 11.84 1.25 -17.36
C ASP A 192 12.22 0.14 -16.37
N THR A 193 11.22 -0.46 -15.68
CA THR A 193 11.44 -1.49 -14.68
C THR A 193 10.64 -2.75 -15.04
N SER A 194 11.30 -3.89 -15.10
CA SER A 194 10.62 -5.16 -15.36
C SER A 194 9.58 -5.47 -14.28
N PRO A 195 8.39 -5.99 -14.64
CA PRO A 195 7.28 -6.23 -13.70
C PRO A 195 7.65 -7.12 -12.50
N GLU A 196 8.55 -8.08 -12.67
CA GLU A 196 9.01 -8.97 -11.59
C GLU A 196 9.80 -8.22 -10.51
N LEU A 197 10.40 -7.08 -10.83
CA LEU A 197 11.14 -6.24 -9.88
C LEU A 197 10.26 -5.25 -9.12
N LEU A 198 8.99 -5.12 -9.52
CA LEU A 198 8.02 -4.26 -8.86
C LEU A 198 7.37 -4.97 -7.68
N SER A 199 7.09 -4.22 -6.62
CA SER A 199 6.33 -4.68 -5.46
C SER A 199 5.69 -3.50 -4.75
N VAL A 200 4.52 -3.74 -4.17
CA VAL A 200 3.92 -2.83 -3.20
C VAL A 200 4.05 -3.46 -1.81
N MET A 201 4.48 -2.66 -0.84
CA MET A 201 4.61 -3.04 0.56
C MET A 201 3.56 -2.32 1.40
N GLY A 202 2.99 -3.01 2.38
CA GLY A 202 2.02 -2.43 3.29
C GLY A 202 0.83 -1.81 2.54
N CYS A 203 0.54 -0.53 2.79
CA CYS A 203 -0.64 0.14 2.23
C CYS A 203 -0.47 0.52 0.76
N ARG A 204 0.69 1.09 0.40
CA ARG A 204 1.00 1.60 -0.95
C ARG A 204 2.48 1.91 -1.19
N THR A 205 3.36 1.58 -0.26
CA THR A 205 4.77 1.94 -0.33
C THR A 205 5.43 1.30 -1.54
N ARG A 206 6.08 2.13 -2.34
CA ARG A 206 6.85 1.76 -3.54
C ARG A 206 8.32 2.11 -3.34
N VAL A 207 9.18 1.15 -3.56
CA VAL A 207 10.64 1.32 -3.52
C VAL A 207 11.18 0.69 -4.80
N VAL A 208 11.60 1.49 -5.77
CA VAL A 208 12.04 0.99 -7.08
C VAL A 208 13.36 1.62 -7.51
N THR A 209 13.43 2.94 -7.67
CA THR A 209 14.68 3.61 -8.07
C THR A 209 15.76 3.43 -7.02
N ASP A 210 16.95 2.99 -7.43
CA ASP A 210 18.11 2.79 -6.57
C ASP A 210 19.34 3.51 -7.14
N ARG A 211 19.93 4.39 -6.36
CA ARG A 211 21.17 5.12 -6.73
C ARG A 211 22.44 4.28 -6.59
N PHE A 212 22.35 3.16 -5.89
CA PHE A 212 23.50 2.32 -5.52
C PHE A 212 23.49 0.94 -6.18
N GLY A 213 22.44 0.64 -6.94
CA GLY A 213 22.29 -0.68 -7.54
C GLY A 213 21.26 -0.72 -8.65
N LYS A 214 20.82 -1.92 -8.97
CA LYS A 214 19.78 -2.16 -9.95
C LYS A 214 18.42 -1.70 -9.38
N SER A 215 17.65 -0.97 -10.17
CA SER A 215 16.27 -0.61 -9.80
C SER A 215 15.41 -1.86 -9.55
N GLY A 216 14.54 -1.78 -8.58
CA GLY A 216 13.64 -2.86 -8.17
C GLY A 216 13.35 -2.80 -6.68
N ALA A 217 12.34 -3.53 -6.23
CA ALA A 217 11.90 -3.55 -4.84
C ALA A 217 12.52 -4.67 -3.99
N ILE A 218 13.00 -5.75 -4.65
CA ILE A 218 13.44 -6.98 -3.96
C ILE A 218 14.66 -6.71 -3.10
N GLY A 219 14.61 -7.14 -1.84
CA GLY A 219 15.67 -6.93 -0.86
C GLY A 219 15.82 -5.48 -0.41
N ARG A 220 14.81 -4.63 -0.61
CA ARG A 220 14.88 -3.20 -0.28
C ARG A 220 13.78 -2.78 0.68
N SER A 221 14.06 -1.71 1.42
CA SER A 221 13.20 -1.19 2.48
C SER A 221 12.80 0.27 2.22
N ASN A 222 11.67 0.67 2.79
CA ASN A 222 11.45 2.07 3.12
C ASN A 222 12.03 2.30 4.53
N ILE A 223 12.96 3.21 4.67
CA ILE A 223 13.62 3.47 5.96
C ILE A 223 12.68 4.29 6.85
N ASP A 224 12.18 5.41 6.31
CA ASP A 224 11.30 6.27 7.07
C ASP A 224 10.46 7.16 6.15
N ASN A 225 9.34 7.68 6.69
CA ASN A 225 8.50 8.65 6.00
C ASN A 225 7.95 9.69 6.99
N ILE A 226 7.88 10.94 6.55
CA ILE A 226 7.30 12.04 7.32
C ILE A 226 6.27 12.77 6.46
N THR A 227 5.07 12.99 6.99
CA THR A 227 3.94 13.56 6.27
C THR A 227 3.73 15.04 6.59
N ILE A 228 3.61 15.86 5.54
CA ILE A 228 3.32 17.31 5.61
C ILE A 228 1.81 17.54 5.50
N ASN A 229 1.28 18.39 6.39
CA ASN A 229 -0.11 18.84 6.42
C ASN A 229 -0.32 20.01 5.43
N LEU A 230 -0.74 19.71 4.19
CA LEU A 230 -0.95 20.74 3.16
C LEU A 230 -2.07 21.74 3.52
N PRO A 231 -3.26 21.33 4.03
CA PRO A 231 -4.30 22.27 4.45
C PRO A 231 -3.81 23.30 5.47
N ARG A 232 -2.97 22.88 6.44
CA ARG A 232 -2.40 23.78 7.42
C ARG A 232 -1.60 24.89 6.78
N LEU A 233 -0.76 24.56 5.78
CA LEU A 233 0.04 25.55 5.07
C LEU A 233 -0.85 26.56 4.33
N ALA A 234 -1.92 26.09 3.71
CA ALA A 234 -2.88 26.95 3.02
C ALA A 234 -3.60 27.90 3.99
N PHE A 235 -4.11 27.40 5.12
CA PHE A 235 -4.77 28.25 6.12
C PHE A 235 -3.84 29.32 6.68
N GLU A 236 -2.59 28.98 6.97
CA GLU A 236 -1.59 29.94 7.45
C GLU A 236 -1.25 30.96 6.37
N THR A 237 -1.10 30.52 5.11
CA THR A 237 -0.80 31.42 4.00
C THR A 237 -1.90 32.45 3.76
N VAL A 238 -3.17 32.01 3.72
CA VAL A 238 -4.31 32.91 3.57
C VAL A 238 -4.43 33.87 4.75
N LYS A 239 -4.17 33.41 5.98
CA LYS A 239 -4.18 34.27 7.16
C LYS A 239 -3.08 35.32 7.14
N ASP A 240 -1.88 34.94 6.69
CA ASP A 240 -0.70 35.83 6.67
C ASP A 240 -0.79 36.83 5.51
N HIS A 241 -1.54 36.52 4.44
CA HIS A 241 -1.65 37.31 3.21
C HIS A 241 -3.10 37.42 2.72
N PRO A 242 -4.03 38.03 3.49
CA PRO A 242 -5.47 37.98 3.20
C PRO A 242 -5.87 38.71 1.92
N ASP A 243 -5.06 39.65 1.44
CA ASP A 243 -5.38 40.50 0.28
C ASP A 243 -4.76 40.00 -1.05
N LEU A 244 -3.97 38.92 -1.00
CA LEU A 244 -3.35 38.39 -2.22
C LEU A 244 -4.34 37.58 -3.07
N PRO A 245 -4.22 37.65 -4.41
CA PRO A 245 -4.98 36.77 -5.29
C PRO A 245 -4.55 35.31 -5.15
N SER A 246 -5.44 34.39 -5.51
CA SER A 246 -5.25 32.95 -5.32
C SER A 246 -3.96 32.40 -5.94
N ASP A 247 -3.55 32.90 -7.09
CA ASP A 247 -2.31 32.45 -7.75
C ASP A 247 -1.06 32.84 -6.96
N GLU A 248 -1.06 34.05 -6.37
CA GLU A 248 0.03 34.49 -5.51
C GLU A 248 0.03 33.78 -4.15
N LEU A 249 -1.17 33.53 -3.58
CA LEU A 249 -1.33 32.69 -2.39
C LEU A 249 -0.79 31.28 -2.63
N PHE A 250 -1.03 30.71 -3.80
CA PHE A 250 -0.51 29.39 -4.16
C PHE A 250 1.02 29.37 -4.18
N GLU A 251 1.67 30.38 -4.77
CA GLU A 251 3.13 30.47 -4.77
C GLU A 251 3.68 30.66 -3.34
N LYS A 252 3.03 31.50 -2.50
CA LYS A 252 3.41 31.67 -1.09
C LYS A 252 3.25 30.37 -0.29
N CYS A 253 2.24 29.57 -0.60
CA CYS A 253 2.05 28.24 0.02
C CYS A 253 3.19 27.29 -0.35
N LYS A 254 3.66 27.32 -1.61
CA LYS A 254 4.84 26.54 -2.05
C LYS A 254 6.12 26.97 -1.34
N GLU A 255 6.35 28.29 -1.15
CA GLU A 255 7.49 28.81 -0.37
C GLU A 255 7.45 28.28 1.07
N LYS A 256 6.27 28.30 1.70
CA LYS A 256 6.08 27.77 3.06
C LYS A 256 6.31 26.26 3.11
N TRP A 257 5.82 25.53 2.10
CA TRP A 257 6.07 24.09 1.96
C TRP A 257 7.57 23.78 1.90
N LEU A 258 8.35 24.53 1.11
CA LEU A 258 9.81 24.36 1.02
C LEU A 258 10.49 24.44 2.38
N SER A 259 10.16 25.46 3.17
CA SER A 259 10.74 25.65 4.51
C SER A 259 10.46 24.46 5.44
N ILE A 260 9.24 23.88 5.35
CA ILE A 260 8.89 22.68 6.12
C ILE A 260 9.59 21.43 5.56
N ALA A 261 9.66 21.30 4.23
CA ALA A 261 10.32 20.18 3.57
C ALA A 261 11.83 20.12 3.86
N ASP A 262 12.49 21.26 3.98
CA ASP A 262 13.90 21.32 4.42
C ASP A 262 14.07 20.76 5.84
N THR A 263 13.20 21.16 6.77
CA THR A 263 13.19 20.60 8.14
C THR A 263 12.90 19.10 8.13
N VAL A 264 11.92 18.65 7.33
CA VAL A 264 11.58 17.21 7.18
C VAL A 264 12.77 16.43 6.63
N THR A 265 13.49 17.00 5.65
CA THR A 265 14.69 16.39 5.08
C THR A 265 15.77 16.19 6.14
N GLU A 266 16.04 17.21 6.97
CA GLU A 266 17.03 17.12 8.07
C GLU A 266 16.64 16.02 9.07
N ILE A 267 15.36 15.92 9.42
CA ILE A 267 14.87 14.88 10.35
C ILE A 267 15.02 13.50 9.74
N LEU A 268 14.66 13.31 8.46
CA LEU A 268 14.84 12.03 7.77
C LEU A 268 16.30 11.60 7.69
N LEU A 269 17.22 12.54 7.45
CA LEU A 269 18.66 12.26 7.45
C LEU A 269 19.16 11.88 8.85
N ASP A 270 18.74 12.59 9.89
CA ASP A 270 19.10 12.27 11.28
C ASP A 270 18.62 10.86 11.66
N ARG A 271 17.38 10.52 11.31
CA ARG A 271 16.82 9.18 11.54
C ARG A 271 17.55 8.09 10.75
N PHE A 272 17.85 8.35 9.48
CA PHE A 272 18.64 7.43 8.67
C PHE A 272 19.98 7.14 9.32
N HIS A 273 20.72 8.18 9.74
CA HIS A 273 22.01 8.02 10.39
C HIS A 273 21.88 7.26 11.72
N LYS A 274 20.89 7.60 12.55
CA LYS A 274 20.63 6.89 13.82
C LYS A 274 20.29 5.42 13.60
N THR A 275 19.49 5.08 12.60
CA THR A 275 19.17 3.69 12.24
C THR A 275 20.43 2.95 11.78
N CYS A 276 21.27 3.57 10.96
CA CYS A 276 22.52 2.99 10.49
C CYS A 276 23.57 2.79 11.59
N MET A 277 23.48 3.57 12.69
CA MET A 277 24.39 3.48 13.85
C MET A 277 23.93 2.48 14.92
N GLN A 278 22.77 1.84 14.72
CA GLN A 278 22.30 0.83 15.68
C GLN A 278 23.24 -0.38 15.73
N ASP A 279 23.17 -1.08 16.84
CA ASP A 279 23.83 -2.38 16.96
C ASP A 279 23.15 -3.39 16.01
N ILE A 280 23.95 -4.08 15.22
CA ILE A 280 23.49 -5.14 14.30
C ILE A 280 22.72 -6.25 15.04
N ASP A 281 23.00 -6.46 16.33
CA ASP A 281 22.33 -7.46 17.16
C ASP A 281 20.86 -7.09 17.47
N LEU A 282 20.44 -5.85 17.17
CA LEU A 282 19.03 -5.46 17.21
C LEU A 282 18.23 -5.98 16.01
N PHE A 283 18.90 -6.49 14.99
CA PHE A 283 18.31 -7.05 13.78
C PHE A 283 18.70 -8.54 13.61
N PRO A 284 18.36 -9.41 14.56
CA PRO A 284 18.83 -10.80 14.56
C PRO A 284 18.34 -11.61 13.36
N THR A 285 17.16 -11.28 12.80
CA THR A 285 16.64 -11.96 11.61
C THR A 285 17.37 -11.52 10.34
N LEU A 286 17.61 -10.22 10.18
CA LEU A 286 18.43 -9.70 9.07
C LEU A 286 19.88 -10.17 9.16
N LYS A 287 20.37 -10.44 10.38
CA LYS A 287 21.70 -11.00 10.63
C LYS A 287 21.77 -12.48 10.26
N GLN A 288 20.69 -13.23 10.49
CA GLN A 288 20.63 -14.67 10.19
C GLN A 288 20.32 -14.97 8.73
N TYR A 289 19.43 -14.18 8.11
CA TYR A 289 18.94 -14.39 6.76
C TYR A 289 19.23 -13.20 5.86
N ASP A 290 19.73 -13.45 4.66
CA ASP A 290 20.05 -12.44 3.66
C ASP A 290 18.80 -11.90 2.96
N LEU A 291 17.89 -11.28 3.71
CA LEU A 291 16.62 -10.73 3.22
C LEU A 291 16.79 -9.44 2.40
N LEU A 292 17.91 -8.76 2.53
CA LEU A 292 18.21 -7.47 1.91
C LEU A 292 19.16 -7.60 0.72
N CYS A 293 19.26 -6.56 -0.10
CA CYS A 293 20.15 -6.49 -1.26
C CYS A 293 21.65 -6.52 -0.91
N GLY A 294 22.02 -6.35 0.38
CA GLY A 294 23.35 -6.52 0.94
C GLY A 294 23.33 -7.44 2.16
N ASN A 295 24.50 -7.87 2.61
CA ASN A 295 24.65 -8.70 3.82
C ASN A 295 25.15 -7.83 4.96
N ILE A 296 24.32 -7.63 6.00
CA ILE A 296 24.63 -6.75 7.13
C ILE A 296 25.84 -7.21 7.95
N ASN A 297 26.15 -8.50 7.97
CA ASN A 297 27.33 -9.04 8.67
C ASN A 297 28.66 -8.70 7.96
N ILE A 298 28.60 -8.43 6.65
CA ILE A 298 29.77 -8.16 5.83
C ILE A 298 29.98 -6.66 5.67
N THR A 299 28.92 -5.92 5.35
CA THR A 299 29.00 -4.52 4.94
C THR A 299 28.48 -3.54 5.98
N GLY A 300 27.75 -4.03 6.98
CA GLY A 300 27.10 -3.22 8.01
C GLY A 300 25.78 -2.61 7.57
N LEU A 301 25.05 -2.01 8.52
CA LEU A 301 23.69 -1.47 8.30
C LEU A 301 23.67 -0.31 7.29
N SER A 302 24.68 0.59 7.32
CA SER A 302 24.74 1.75 6.44
C SER A 302 24.78 1.36 4.97
N GLU A 303 25.60 0.36 4.62
CA GLU A 303 25.74 -0.09 3.24
C GLU A 303 24.49 -0.78 2.71
N VAL A 304 23.69 -1.38 3.58
CA VAL A 304 22.44 -2.05 3.20
C VAL A 304 21.27 -1.06 3.20
N PHE A 305 21.15 -0.21 4.22
CA PHE A 305 20.03 0.72 4.31
C PHE A 305 20.12 1.91 3.34
N LYS A 306 21.31 2.24 2.78
CA LYS A 306 21.40 3.28 1.72
C LYS A 306 20.58 2.93 0.47
N HIS A 307 20.31 1.64 0.22
CA HIS A 307 19.43 1.18 -0.84
C HIS A 307 17.94 1.44 -0.55
N GLY A 308 17.59 1.71 0.71
CA GLY A 308 16.23 2.04 1.12
C GLY A 308 15.82 3.47 0.73
N THR A 309 14.56 3.81 0.97
CA THR A 309 14.00 5.12 0.64
C THR A 309 13.72 5.96 1.88
N LEU A 310 13.90 7.29 1.75
CA LEU A 310 13.46 8.32 2.69
C LEU A 310 12.32 9.08 2.01
N SER A 311 11.11 9.04 2.58
CA SER A 311 9.93 9.54 1.89
C SER A 311 9.38 10.81 2.55
N ILE A 312 9.18 11.85 1.75
CA ILE A 312 8.39 13.03 2.14
C ILE A 312 6.96 12.79 1.70
N GLY A 313 6.06 12.68 2.68
CA GLY A 313 4.65 12.44 2.45
C GLY A 313 3.81 13.71 2.49
N PHE A 314 2.59 13.63 1.97
CA PHE A 314 1.61 14.70 2.06
C PHE A 314 0.19 14.18 2.21
N ILE A 315 -0.69 15.03 2.78
CA ILE A 315 -2.13 14.77 2.93
C ILE A 315 -2.90 16.06 2.67
N GLY A 316 -4.14 15.94 2.19
CA GLY A 316 -5.09 17.06 2.09
C GLY A 316 -4.84 17.99 0.90
N LEU A 317 -4.39 17.46 -0.25
CA LEU A 317 -4.23 18.27 -1.46
C LEU A 317 -5.54 18.93 -1.88
N SER A 318 -6.67 18.21 -1.78
CA SER A 318 -8.00 18.76 -2.10
C SER A 318 -8.35 19.96 -1.23
N GLU A 319 -8.20 19.81 0.09
CA GLU A 319 -8.53 20.86 1.05
C GLU A 319 -7.56 22.05 0.93
N MET A 320 -6.27 21.81 0.66
CA MET A 320 -5.32 22.90 0.39
C MET A 320 -5.77 23.76 -0.79
N LEU A 321 -6.15 23.14 -1.90
CA LEU A 321 -6.60 23.83 -3.11
C LEU A 321 -7.94 24.53 -2.88
N ASP A 322 -8.86 23.92 -2.13
CA ASP A 322 -10.13 24.53 -1.77
C ASP A 322 -9.95 25.80 -0.93
N VAL A 323 -9.03 25.77 0.04
CA VAL A 323 -8.70 26.96 0.86
C VAL A 323 -8.13 28.10 0.01
N ILE A 324 -7.28 27.79 -0.98
CA ILE A 324 -6.60 28.82 -1.80
C ILE A 324 -7.48 29.34 -2.92
N PHE A 325 -8.19 28.45 -3.62
CA PHE A 325 -8.92 28.78 -4.84
C PHE A 325 -10.45 28.83 -4.67
N GLY A 326 -10.99 28.32 -3.56
CA GLY A 326 -12.42 28.28 -3.29
C GLY A 326 -13.20 27.29 -4.14
N GLY A 327 -12.59 26.16 -4.54
CA GLY A 327 -13.22 25.17 -5.39
C GLY A 327 -12.48 23.83 -5.46
N LYS A 328 -13.08 22.86 -6.13
CA LYS A 328 -12.58 21.50 -6.22
C LYS A 328 -11.75 21.27 -7.49
N PHE A 329 -10.63 20.56 -7.39
CA PHE A 329 -9.73 20.34 -8.54
C PHE A 329 -10.37 19.46 -9.63
N TRP A 330 -11.30 18.59 -9.30
CA TRP A 330 -11.96 17.74 -10.31
C TRP A 330 -13.04 18.46 -11.11
N ASP A 331 -13.57 19.58 -10.60
CA ASP A 331 -14.62 20.38 -11.25
C ASP A 331 -14.07 21.60 -12.00
N ASN A 332 -12.78 21.94 -11.82
CA ASN A 332 -12.18 23.16 -12.36
C ASN A 332 -10.77 22.89 -12.90
N GLU A 333 -10.58 23.15 -14.20
CA GLU A 333 -9.32 22.90 -14.90
C GLU A 333 -8.14 23.74 -14.35
N LYS A 334 -8.39 25.00 -13.96
CA LYS A 334 -7.35 25.85 -13.37
C LYS A 334 -6.85 25.24 -12.06
N ILE A 335 -7.76 24.78 -11.21
CA ILE A 335 -7.43 24.17 -9.92
C ILE A 335 -6.76 22.79 -10.15
N TYR A 336 -7.21 22.03 -11.15
CA TYR A 336 -6.57 20.77 -11.53
C TYR A 336 -5.11 20.97 -11.97
N ASN A 337 -4.86 22.00 -12.78
CA ASN A 337 -3.49 22.35 -13.19
C ASN A 337 -2.64 22.82 -12.01
N ALA A 338 -3.23 23.51 -11.02
CA ALA A 338 -2.55 23.84 -9.78
C ALA A 338 -2.20 22.57 -8.95
N ALA A 339 -3.09 21.55 -8.91
CA ALA A 339 -2.78 20.26 -8.30
C ALA A 339 -1.57 19.58 -8.95
N LEU A 340 -1.55 19.48 -10.28
CA LEU A 340 -0.42 18.94 -11.04
C LEU A 340 0.87 19.72 -10.78
N ASN A 341 0.78 21.05 -10.75
CA ASN A 341 1.93 21.93 -10.45
C ASN A 341 2.48 21.65 -9.06
N MET A 342 1.63 21.55 -8.02
CA MET A 342 2.06 21.24 -6.66
C MET A 342 2.74 19.89 -6.56
N LEU A 343 2.19 18.84 -7.17
CA LEU A 343 2.79 17.51 -7.17
C LEU A 343 4.13 17.49 -7.91
N SER A 344 4.22 18.12 -9.07
CA SER A 344 5.47 18.27 -9.82
C SER A 344 6.54 19.03 -9.02
N PHE A 345 6.12 20.09 -8.34
CA PHE A 345 7.00 20.90 -7.48
C PHE A 345 7.55 20.08 -6.30
N MET A 346 6.67 19.36 -5.57
CA MET A 346 7.08 18.50 -4.46
C MET A 346 8.00 17.37 -4.92
N ARG A 347 7.69 16.74 -6.07
CA ARG A 347 8.52 15.69 -6.66
C ARG A 347 9.89 16.24 -7.06
N GLY A 348 9.95 17.38 -7.75
CA GLY A 348 11.21 18.01 -8.12
C GLY A 348 12.09 18.37 -6.91
N TYR A 349 11.50 18.68 -5.77
CA TYR A 349 12.23 18.86 -4.52
C TYR A 349 12.85 17.53 -4.06
N THR A 350 12.07 16.44 -3.98
CA THR A 350 12.60 15.14 -3.52
C THR A 350 13.72 14.62 -4.43
N ASP A 351 13.60 14.82 -5.75
CA ASP A 351 14.63 14.45 -6.71
C ASP A 351 15.95 15.24 -6.47
N LYS A 352 15.84 16.56 -6.19
CA LYS A 352 17.01 17.38 -5.81
C LYS A 352 17.65 16.94 -4.50
N GLN A 353 16.84 16.53 -3.49
CA GLN A 353 17.41 16.00 -2.25
C GLN A 353 18.12 14.67 -2.48
N ALA A 354 17.57 13.80 -3.35
CA ALA A 354 18.22 12.56 -3.72
C ALA A 354 19.59 12.78 -4.37
N GLU A 355 19.72 13.79 -5.23
CA GLU A 355 21.00 14.19 -5.82
C GLU A 355 21.96 14.78 -4.79
N LYS A 356 21.46 15.74 -3.99
CA LYS A 356 22.27 16.49 -3.01
C LYS A 356 22.91 15.59 -1.96
N TYR A 357 22.15 14.65 -1.42
CA TYR A 357 22.59 13.77 -0.33
C TYR A 357 23.06 12.40 -0.80
N ASN A 358 22.93 12.12 -2.09
CA ASN A 358 23.19 10.80 -2.68
C ASN A 358 22.49 9.67 -1.92
N LEU A 359 21.17 9.84 -1.66
CA LEU A 359 20.27 8.86 -1.04
C LEU A 359 18.96 8.77 -1.83
N ASN A 360 18.19 7.72 -1.65
CA ASN A 360 16.92 7.53 -2.36
C ASN A 360 15.79 8.29 -1.67
N PHE A 361 15.62 9.59 -1.96
CA PHE A 361 14.45 10.36 -1.56
C PHE A 361 13.27 10.12 -2.49
N SER A 362 12.05 10.15 -1.96
CA SER A 362 10.82 9.95 -2.75
C SER A 362 9.65 10.78 -2.23
N LEU A 363 8.67 11.05 -3.10
CA LEU A 363 7.41 11.68 -2.75
C LEU A 363 6.36 10.58 -2.51
N LEU A 364 5.77 10.56 -1.31
CA LEU A 364 4.76 9.59 -0.89
C LEU A 364 3.37 10.22 -0.83
N ALA A 365 2.42 9.66 -1.55
CA ALA A 365 1.00 9.96 -1.36
C ALA A 365 0.51 9.23 -0.10
N THR A 366 0.58 9.89 1.06
CA THR A 366 0.45 9.27 2.38
C THR A 366 -0.88 8.56 2.58
N SER A 367 -0.84 7.39 3.19
CA SER A 367 -2.00 6.68 3.72
C SER A 367 -2.34 7.22 5.11
N GLY A 368 -3.02 8.36 5.17
CA GLY A 368 -3.35 9.00 6.44
C GLY A 368 -4.42 8.24 7.21
N GLU A 369 -4.05 7.48 8.21
CA GLU A 369 -4.98 6.79 9.11
C GLU A 369 -5.32 7.64 10.33
N LEU A 370 -4.39 7.75 11.25
CA LEU A 370 -4.53 8.60 12.44
C LEU A 370 -4.49 10.09 12.06
N ILE A 371 -3.55 10.46 11.19
CA ILE A 371 -3.27 11.86 10.87
C ILE A 371 -4.41 12.57 10.16
N SER A 372 -5.24 11.87 9.40
CA SER A 372 -6.37 12.47 8.68
C SER A 372 -7.35 13.20 9.63
N GLY A 373 -7.68 12.59 10.76
CA GLY A 373 -8.54 13.19 11.79
C GLY A 373 -7.75 14.10 12.73
N ARG A 374 -6.56 13.66 13.19
CA ARG A 374 -5.75 14.41 14.16
C ARG A 374 -5.35 15.81 13.65
N PHE A 375 -5.03 15.95 12.39
CA PHE A 375 -4.73 17.26 11.82
C PHE A 375 -5.95 18.19 11.86
N VAL A 376 -7.13 17.69 11.53
CA VAL A 376 -8.37 18.48 11.64
C VAL A 376 -8.65 18.89 13.08
N GLU A 377 -8.54 17.96 14.04
CA GLU A 377 -8.73 18.25 15.46
C GLU A 377 -7.83 19.40 15.97
N ILE A 378 -6.58 19.43 15.48
CA ILE A 378 -5.63 20.48 15.87
C ILE A 378 -5.91 21.78 15.11
N ASP A 379 -6.18 21.70 13.78
CA ASP A 379 -6.30 22.88 12.93
C ASP A 379 -7.57 23.68 13.23
N GLN A 380 -8.69 23.02 13.56
CA GLN A 380 -9.94 23.68 13.96
C GLN A 380 -9.81 24.52 15.24
N THR A 381 -8.80 24.27 16.08
CA THR A 381 -8.53 25.10 17.26
C THR A 381 -7.93 26.46 16.90
N LYS A 382 -7.37 26.59 15.69
CA LYS A 382 -6.63 27.78 15.23
C LYS A 382 -7.29 28.53 14.09
N PHE A 383 -8.13 27.83 13.32
CA PHE A 383 -8.81 28.38 12.14
C PHE A 383 -10.29 28.07 12.20
N LYS A 384 -11.07 28.85 11.42
CA LYS A 384 -12.50 28.62 11.21
C LYS A 384 -12.73 28.30 9.75
N SER A 385 -13.30 27.12 9.45
CA SER A 385 -13.66 26.71 8.10
C SER A 385 -14.70 25.61 8.13
N ASP A 386 -15.55 25.56 7.13
CA ASP A 386 -16.52 24.49 6.93
C ASP A 386 -15.84 23.14 6.56
N ILE A 387 -14.61 23.17 6.06
CA ILE A 387 -13.79 21.99 5.77
C ILE A 387 -13.67 21.09 7.01
N PHE A 388 -13.60 21.66 8.21
CA PHE A 388 -13.47 20.89 9.44
C PHE A 388 -14.71 20.10 9.84
N LYS A 389 -15.89 20.42 9.25
CA LYS A 389 -17.15 19.70 9.54
C LYS A 389 -17.10 18.23 9.15
N LYS A 390 -16.22 17.86 8.20
CA LYS A 390 -16.01 16.47 7.78
C LYS A 390 -15.31 15.64 8.87
N GLY A 391 -14.53 16.26 9.74
CA GLY A 391 -13.76 15.60 10.81
C GLY A 391 -12.50 14.85 10.32
N PHE A 392 -12.11 15.00 9.06
CA PHE A 392 -10.90 14.43 8.48
C PHE A 392 -10.43 15.25 7.27
N TYR A 393 -9.14 15.17 6.96
CA TYR A 393 -8.60 15.60 5.68
C TYR A 393 -8.51 14.42 4.71
N THR A 394 -8.76 14.69 3.45
CA THR A 394 -8.68 13.70 2.36
C THR A 394 -7.25 13.16 2.24
N ASN A 395 -7.12 11.84 2.15
CA ASN A 395 -5.82 11.21 1.97
C ASN A 395 -5.15 11.69 0.70
N SER A 396 -3.85 11.98 0.80
CA SER A 396 -2.97 12.29 -0.31
C SER A 396 -3.59 13.28 -1.32
N PHE A 397 -3.76 12.84 -2.57
CA PHE A 397 -4.29 13.60 -3.71
C PHE A 397 -5.72 13.19 -4.11
N HIS A 398 -6.39 12.34 -3.33
CA HIS A 398 -7.67 11.80 -3.76
C HIS A 398 -8.74 12.87 -4.00
N VAL A 399 -9.63 12.59 -4.94
CA VAL A 399 -10.96 13.18 -4.99
C VAL A 399 -11.68 12.84 -3.68
N GLU A 400 -12.38 13.80 -3.11
CA GLU A 400 -13.05 13.61 -1.82
C GLU A 400 -14.07 12.47 -1.88
N VAL A 401 -14.09 11.63 -0.86
CA VAL A 401 -14.89 10.39 -0.80
C VAL A 401 -16.41 10.61 -0.78
N ASP A 402 -16.87 11.84 -0.56
CA ASP A 402 -18.26 12.25 -0.59
C ASP A 402 -18.68 12.92 -1.91
N SER A 403 -17.76 13.02 -2.89
CA SER A 403 -18.07 13.51 -4.23
C SER A 403 -18.99 12.53 -4.98
N LYS A 404 -19.68 13.06 -5.99
CA LYS A 404 -20.55 12.25 -6.87
C LYS A 404 -19.93 12.04 -8.26
N ILE A 405 -18.62 12.17 -8.35
CA ILE A 405 -17.90 11.99 -9.62
C ILE A 405 -18.00 10.51 -10.06
N PRO A 406 -18.27 10.23 -11.35
CA PRO A 406 -18.26 8.86 -11.85
C PRO A 406 -16.89 8.19 -11.70
N ALA A 407 -16.87 6.87 -11.50
CA ALA A 407 -15.64 6.09 -11.27
C ALA A 407 -14.58 6.31 -12.37
N TRP A 408 -14.98 6.29 -13.64
CA TRP A 408 -14.09 6.49 -14.77
C TRP A 408 -13.45 7.88 -14.76
N GLU A 409 -14.23 8.92 -14.47
CA GLU A 409 -13.74 10.30 -14.42
C GLU A 409 -12.80 10.51 -13.22
N LYS A 410 -13.13 9.94 -12.06
CA LYS A 410 -12.23 9.95 -10.89
C LYS A 410 -10.89 9.28 -11.21
N ILE A 411 -10.91 8.13 -11.86
CA ILE A 411 -9.71 7.41 -12.28
C ILE A 411 -8.87 8.28 -13.25
N GLU A 412 -9.49 8.92 -14.22
CA GLU A 412 -8.79 9.81 -15.16
C GLU A 412 -8.16 11.03 -14.47
N LYS A 413 -8.87 11.64 -13.51
CA LYS A 413 -8.34 12.78 -12.75
C LYS A 413 -7.16 12.37 -11.85
N GLU A 414 -7.29 11.27 -11.11
CA GLU A 414 -6.25 10.82 -10.20
C GLU A 414 -5.06 10.18 -10.93
N GLY A 415 -5.28 9.50 -12.07
CA GLY A 415 -4.26 8.74 -12.77
C GLY A 415 -3.00 9.54 -13.11
N LYS A 416 -3.15 10.80 -13.56
CA LYS A 416 -2.01 11.67 -13.86
C LYS A 416 -1.17 12.05 -12.65
N PHE A 417 -1.73 11.98 -11.44
CA PHE A 417 -1.02 12.29 -10.20
C PHE A 417 -0.04 11.19 -9.78
N HIS A 418 -0.32 9.94 -10.20
CA HIS A 418 0.50 8.79 -9.87
C HIS A 418 1.95 8.96 -10.32
N ALA A 419 2.19 9.51 -11.52
CA ALA A 419 3.53 9.70 -12.07
C ALA A 419 4.47 10.54 -11.17
N TYR A 420 3.92 11.38 -10.29
CA TYR A 420 4.71 12.21 -9.38
C TYR A 420 5.03 11.51 -8.05
N CYS A 421 4.25 10.51 -7.64
CA CYS A 421 4.31 9.92 -6.31
C CYS A 421 5.15 8.62 -6.30
N ASN A 422 6.46 8.74 -6.58
CA ASN A 422 7.37 7.59 -6.71
C ASN A 422 7.64 6.82 -5.41
N GLY A 423 7.29 7.37 -4.25
CA GLY A 423 7.34 6.69 -2.96
C GLY A 423 6.11 5.80 -2.69
N GLY A 424 5.11 5.88 -3.56
CA GLY A 424 3.89 5.08 -3.52
C GLY A 424 2.62 5.91 -3.51
N CYS A 425 1.60 5.38 -4.17
CA CYS A 425 0.26 5.93 -4.27
C CYS A 425 -0.73 4.83 -4.63
N ILE A 426 -2.03 5.10 -4.46
CA ILE A 426 -3.11 4.20 -4.82
C ILE A 426 -4.32 5.03 -5.22
N SER A 427 -5.14 4.56 -6.14
CA SER A 427 -6.49 5.07 -6.40
C SER A 427 -7.54 4.04 -6.01
N TYR A 428 -8.70 4.52 -5.57
CA TYR A 428 -9.82 3.68 -5.21
C TYR A 428 -11.05 3.97 -6.06
N VAL A 429 -11.76 2.89 -6.41
CA VAL A 429 -13.12 2.97 -6.93
C VAL A 429 -14.08 2.62 -5.78
N GLU A 430 -15.02 3.50 -5.49
CA GLU A 430 -16.03 3.30 -4.45
C GLU A 430 -17.31 2.76 -5.10
N LEU A 431 -17.65 1.50 -4.85
CA LEU A 431 -18.86 0.84 -5.37
C LEU A 431 -19.96 0.86 -4.32
N ALA A 432 -21.22 0.95 -4.77
CA ALA A 432 -22.38 0.95 -3.88
C ALA A 432 -22.57 -0.39 -3.15
N GLU A 433 -22.22 -1.47 -3.83
CA GLU A 433 -22.36 -2.85 -3.32
C GLU A 433 -21.26 -3.75 -3.91
N ALA A 434 -21.15 -4.96 -3.36
CA ALA A 434 -20.21 -5.97 -3.83
C ALA A 434 -20.52 -6.41 -5.26
N PRO A 435 -19.62 -6.29 -6.24
CA PRO A 435 -19.83 -6.66 -7.63
C PRO A 435 -19.67 -8.18 -7.85
N ILE A 436 -20.36 -8.99 -7.04
CA ILE A 436 -20.28 -10.45 -7.10
C ILE A 436 -20.77 -10.94 -8.46
N GLY A 437 -19.97 -11.78 -9.11
CA GLY A 437 -20.31 -12.36 -10.43
C GLY A 437 -20.12 -11.41 -11.60
N ASN A 438 -19.50 -10.25 -11.41
CA ASN A 438 -19.19 -9.27 -12.47
C ASN A 438 -17.69 -8.96 -12.58
N PRO A 439 -16.82 -9.95 -12.82
CA PRO A 439 -15.39 -9.68 -13.03
C PRO A 439 -15.11 -8.86 -14.29
N GLN A 440 -15.97 -8.94 -15.32
CA GLN A 440 -15.82 -8.17 -16.56
C GLN A 440 -15.99 -6.67 -16.32
N GLY A 441 -16.96 -6.23 -15.54
CA GLY A 441 -17.11 -4.82 -15.18
C GLY A 441 -15.93 -4.28 -14.38
N LEU A 442 -15.32 -5.12 -13.52
CA LEU A 442 -14.08 -4.76 -12.84
C LEU A 442 -12.89 -4.71 -13.80
N ASP A 443 -12.83 -5.60 -14.80
CA ASP A 443 -11.78 -5.61 -15.84
C ASP A 443 -11.83 -4.35 -16.72
N GLU A 444 -13.02 -3.85 -17.05
CA GLU A 444 -13.18 -2.57 -17.75
C GLU A 444 -12.62 -1.40 -16.95
N LEU A 445 -12.86 -1.37 -15.62
CA LEU A 445 -12.30 -0.33 -14.75
C LEU A 445 -10.78 -0.45 -14.61
N VAL A 446 -10.22 -1.66 -14.63
CA VAL A 446 -8.76 -1.88 -14.70
C VAL A 446 -8.19 -1.32 -16.01
N GLU A 447 -8.88 -1.53 -17.15
CA GLU A 447 -8.46 -0.96 -18.44
C GLU A 447 -8.46 0.56 -18.42
N ILE A 448 -9.52 1.19 -17.89
CA ILE A 448 -9.59 2.64 -17.72
C ILE A 448 -8.43 3.14 -16.86
N ALA A 449 -8.11 2.44 -15.76
CA ALA A 449 -7.04 2.81 -14.87
C ALA A 449 -5.64 2.71 -15.53
N ILE A 450 -5.40 1.68 -16.33
CA ILE A 450 -4.16 1.54 -17.13
C ILE A 450 -4.03 2.73 -18.10
N ASN A 451 -5.09 3.05 -18.83
CA ASN A 451 -5.09 4.13 -19.80
C ASN A 451 -4.95 5.51 -19.15
N ALA A 452 -5.43 5.69 -17.93
CA ALA A 452 -5.27 6.91 -17.14
C ALA A 452 -3.89 7.08 -16.50
N GLY A 453 -3.06 6.03 -16.48
CA GLY A 453 -1.73 6.04 -15.87
C GLY A 453 -1.71 5.72 -14.37
N VAL A 454 -2.75 5.08 -13.85
CA VAL A 454 -2.79 4.61 -12.46
C VAL A 454 -1.72 3.54 -12.25
N HIS A 455 -0.95 3.65 -11.17
CA HIS A 455 0.05 2.68 -10.76
C HIS A 455 -0.56 1.54 -9.92
N TYR A 456 -1.43 1.89 -8.97
CA TYR A 456 -2.00 0.94 -8.02
C TYR A 456 -3.48 1.24 -7.81
N LEU A 457 -4.34 0.22 -7.93
CA LEU A 457 -5.79 0.34 -7.93
C LEU A 457 -6.42 -0.58 -6.88
N GLY A 458 -7.40 -0.06 -6.15
CA GLY A 458 -8.23 -0.82 -5.23
C GLY A 458 -9.73 -0.59 -5.47
N PHE A 459 -10.53 -1.62 -5.21
CA PHE A 459 -11.99 -1.54 -5.24
C PHE A 459 -12.54 -1.57 -3.82
N ASN A 460 -13.46 -0.66 -3.50
CA ASN A 460 -14.11 -0.56 -2.21
C ASN A 460 -15.61 -0.71 -2.35
N TYR A 461 -16.22 -1.37 -1.40
CA TYR A 461 -17.67 -1.43 -1.23
C TYR A 461 -18.01 -1.77 0.23
N PRO A 462 -19.23 -1.51 0.70
CA PRO A 462 -19.64 -1.95 2.02
C PRO A 462 -19.64 -3.48 2.12
N LYS A 463 -19.01 -4.02 3.17
CA LYS A 463 -19.07 -5.45 3.50
C LYS A 463 -19.41 -5.60 4.97
N ASP A 464 -20.62 -6.04 5.23
CA ASP A 464 -21.15 -6.30 6.55
C ASP A 464 -21.33 -7.80 6.73
N VAL A 465 -20.93 -8.33 7.88
CA VAL A 465 -21.00 -9.75 8.21
C VAL A 465 -21.75 -9.92 9.51
N CYS A 466 -22.80 -10.71 9.50
CA CYS A 466 -23.52 -11.08 10.71
C CYS A 466 -22.64 -11.95 11.61
N ALA A 467 -22.42 -11.54 12.85
CA ALA A 467 -21.62 -12.29 13.81
C ALA A 467 -22.27 -13.62 14.24
N GLU A 468 -23.60 -13.72 14.13
CA GLU A 468 -24.34 -14.92 14.56
C GLU A 468 -24.42 -16.00 13.50
N CYS A 469 -24.77 -15.65 12.26
CA CYS A 469 -25.02 -16.66 11.20
C CYS A 469 -24.02 -16.58 10.03
N GLY A 470 -23.09 -15.62 10.03
CA GLY A 470 -22.08 -15.48 8.97
C GLY A 470 -22.58 -14.91 7.64
N THR A 471 -23.87 -14.53 7.54
CA THR A 471 -24.41 -13.90 6.32
C THR A 471 -23.64 -12.61 6.03
N SER A 472 -23.21 -12.41 4.79
CA SER A 472 -22.54 -11.20 4.34
C SER A 472 -23.37 -10.41 3.34
N GLY A 473 -23.20 -9.07 3.34
CA GLY A 473 -23.93 -8.16 2.46
C GLY A 473 -23.74 -6.70 2.86
N THR A 474 -24.77 -5.88 2.64
CA THR A 474 -24.84 -4.49 3.09
C THR A 474 -26.14 -4.31 3.87
N PHE A 475 -26.04 -4.31 5.21
CA PHE A 475 -27.21 -4.24 6.10
C PHE A 475 -26.84 -3.82 7.51
N ASP A 476 -27.78 -3.19 8.21
CA ASP A 476 -27.67 -2.87 9.64
C ASP A 476 -28.29 -3.95 10.54
N VAL A 477 -29.22 -4.72 10.00
CA VAL A 477 -29.86 -5.88 10.65
C VAL A 477 -29.78 -7.06 9.69
N CYS A 478 -29.35 -8.21 10.18
CA CYS A 478 -29.19 -9.40 9.36
C CYS A 478 -30.53 -9.85 8.74
N PRO A 479 -30.63 -9.98 7.41
CA PRO A 479 -31.88 -10.36 6.74
C PRO A 479 -32.26 -11.85 6.97
N VAL A 480 -31.34 -12.67 7.51
CA VAL A 480 -31.54 -14.11 7.71
C VAL A 480 -31.94 -14.42 9.16
N CYS A 481 -31.22 -13.89 10.14
CA CYS A 481 -31.46 -14.20 11.56
C CYS A 481 -31.92 -13.03 12.40
N ASN A 482 -32.15 -11.85 11.80
CA ASN A 482 -32.58 -10.61 12.45
C ASN A 482 -31.63 -10.09 13.56
N SER A 483 -30.39 -10.56 13.61
CA SER A 483 -29.39 -10.05 14.54
C SER A 483 -28.92 -8.64 14.14
N SER A 484 -28.69 -7.79 15.13
CA SER A 484 -28.04 -6.48 14.98
C SER A 484 -26.52 -6.54 15.27
N HIS A 485 -25.98 -7.70 15.60
CA HIS A 485 -24.56 -7.89 15.81
C HIS A 485 -23.85 -8.03 14.45
N ILE A 486 -23.46 -6.88 13.89
CA ILE A 486 -22.88 -6.79 12.54
C ILE A 486 -21.43 -6.33 12.63
N THR A 487 -20.52 -7.15 12.12
CA THR A 487 -19.12 -6.78 11.91
C THR A 487 -18.97 -6.11 10.56
N ARG A 488 -18.48 -4.87 10.53
CA ARG A 488 -18.31 -4.07 9.31
C ARG A 488 -16.86 -4.07 8.89
N ILE A 489 -16.56 -4.69 7.74
CA ILE A 489 -15.23 -4.70 7.13
C ILE A 489 -15.17 -3.56 6.12
N ARG A 490 -14.20 -2.67 6.26
CA ARG A 490 -13.99 -1.51 5.38
C ARG A 490 -12.52 -1.33 5.07
N ARG A 491 -12.21 -0.69 3.94
CA ARG A 491 -10.83 -0.30 3.65
C ARG A 491 -10.47 0.94 4.46
N VAL A 492 -9.37 0.87 5.21
CA VAL A 492 -8.84 2.00 6.01
C VAL A 492 -8.03 2.93 5.11
N SER A 493 -7.05 2.33 4.43
CA SER A 493 -6.14 3.00 3.50
C SER A 493 -5.76 2.03 2.39
N GLY A 494 -4.61 1.35 2.41
CA GLY A 494 -4.27 0.28 1.44
C GLY A 494 -4.76 -1.11 1.85
N TYR A 495 -5.32 -1.29 3.03
CA TYR A 495 -5.74 -2.58 3.59
C TYR A 495 -7.14 -2.52 4.20
N LEU A 496 -7.70 -3.70 4.47
CA LEU A 496 -9.02 -3.86 5.10
C LEU A 496 -8.89 -4.00 6.62
N GLU A 497 -9.88 -3.48 7.35
CA GLU A 497 -9.98 -3.65 8.79
C GLU A 497 -11.43 -3.59 9.27
N ILE A 498 -11.69 -4.10 10.46
CA ILE A 498 -12.99 -3.95 11.14
C ILE A 498 -13.18 -2.48 11.52
N GLN A 499 -14.31 -1.90 11.10
CA GLN A 499 -14.59 -0.46 11.27
C GLN A 499 -14.57 0.00 12.74
N ASP A 500 -14.84 -0.89 13.68
CA ASP A 500 -14.83 -0.55 15.10
C ASP A 500 -13.42 -0.16 15.60
N TYR A 501 -12.38 -0.68 14.96
CA TYR A 501 -10.98 -0.36 15.26
C TYR A 501 -10.46 0.90 14.57
N PHE A 502 -11.29 1.56 13.75
CA PHE A 502 -10.89 2.78 13.08
C PHE A 502 -10.68 3.94 14.05
N THR A 503 -9.75 4.82 13.74
CA THR A 503 -9.62 6.14 14.39
C THR A 503 -10.84 7.00 14.13
N SER A 504 -11.05 8.06 14.93
CA SER A 504 -12.23 8.95 14.79
C SER A 504 -12.35 9.52 13.38
N GLY A 505 -11.26 10.03 12.81
CA GLY A 505 -11.23 10.56 11.45
C GLY A 505 -11.61 9.52 10.39
N LYS A 506 -11.11 8.28 10.52
CA LYS A 506 -11.46 7.20 9.61
C LYS A 506 -12.90 6.70 9.77
N LYS A 507 -13.47 6.76 10.97
CA LYS A 507 -14.90 6.50 11.18
C LYS A 507 -15.76 7.56 10.49
N HIS A 508 -15.38 8.83 10.54
CA HIS A 508 -16.07 9.91 9.82
C HIS A 508 -15.95 9.71 8.30
N GLU A 509 -14.74 9.45 7.78
CA GLU A 509 -14.53 9.17 6.35
C GLU A 509 -15.40 8.00 5.87
N ALA A 510 -15.39 6.87 6.58
CA ALA A 510 -16.17 5.69 6.21
C ALA A 510 -17.69 5.94 6.15
N LYS A 511 -18.20 6.84 7.01
CA LYS A 511 -19.62 7.23 7.03
C LYS A 511 -20.01 8.17 5.89
N THR A 512 -19.05 8.94 5.37
CA THR A 512 -19.32 9.95 4.34
C THR A 512 -19.06 9.43 2.92
N ARG A 513 -18.39 8.27 2.77
CA ARG A 513 -18.11 7.65 1.47
C ARG A 513 -19.38 7.48 0.64
N LYS A 514 -19.29 7.87 -0.64
CA LYS A 514 -20.31 7.66 -1.65
C LYS A 514 -19.75 6.82 -2.78
N ALA A 515 -20.61 6.04 -3.40
CA ALA A 515 -20.24 5.32 -4.62
C ALA A 515 -19.99 6.31 -5.76
N ASN A 516 -18.98 5.96 -6.57
CA ASN A 516 -18.60 6.71 -7.77
C ASN A 516 -19.45 6.32 -8.98
#